data_58d2e4a212591b1783f8db29fab99566
#
_entry.id   58d2e4a212591b1783f8db29fab99566
#
_cell.length_a   1.000
_cell.length_b   1.000
_cell.length_c   1.000
_cell.angle_alpha   90.00
_cell.angle_beta   90.00
_cell.angle_gamma   90.00
#
_symmetry.space_group_name_H-M   'P 1'
#
loop_
_entity.id
_entity.type
_entity.pdbx_description
1 polymer ?
#
loop_
_entity_poly.entity_id
_entity_poly.type
_entity_poly.pdbx_seq_one_letter_code
_entity_poly.pdbx_strand_id
1 'polypeptide(L)'
;PIVADLLPPCKDEQLRKALYDLFGIEEMLSKHIILLSSGELRKFQLTKTLLSGPRVLIMDNPFIGLDARTRGLLHTLLGKLTEMTNLQVILVLSKTDDIPTFITHVIPVEDRHCGPKITLQEYLAHREPDPAHVLSDEKRQRILDLPYADNLFHTEHIVDLNKVSIRYGEREIGRASCRE
;
A
#
# COMPACT_ATOMS: atom_id res chain seq x y z
N PRO A 1 14.58 15.52 -13.84
CA PRO A 1 14.69 15.99 -12.46
C PRO A 1 14.95 14.86 -11.50
N ILE A 2 15.66 15.10 -10.43
CA ILE A 2 15.81 14.19 -9.31
C ILE A 2 14.70 14.43 -8.28
N VAL A 3 14.54 13.47 -7.36
CA VAL A 3 13.51 13.52 -6.30
C VAL A 3 13.62 14.80 -5.46
N ALA A 4 14.84 15.19 -5.09
CA ALA A 4 15.09 16.39 -4.27
C ALA A 4 14.53 17.68 -4.90
N ASP A 5 14.62 17.82 -6.23
CA ASP A 5 14.17 19.02 -6.95
C ASP A 5 12.63 19.18 -6.96
N LEU A 6 11.93 18.08 -6.71
CA LEU A 6 10.47 18.00 -6.84
C LEU A 6 9.72 18.05 -5.51
N LEU A 7 10.45 17.96 -4.39
CA LEU A 7 9.86 18.07 -3.07
C LEU A 7 9.60 19.53 -2.73
N PRO A 8 8.42 19.90 -2.22
CA PRO A 8 8.13 21.26 -1.82
C PRO A 8 8.92 21.63 -0.55
N PRO A 9 9.23 22.92 -0.37
CA PRO A 9 9.77 23.39 0.90
C PRO A 9 8.73 23.17 2.00
N CYS A 10 9.17 22.65 3.14
CA CYS A 10 8.31 22.43 4.30
C CYS A 10 8.85 23.28 5.47
N LYS A 11 7.96 24.03 6.11
CA LYS A 11 8.31 24.83 7.30
C LYS A 11 8.34 23.98 8.58
N ASP A 12 7.62 22.86 8.56
CA ASP A 12 7.59 21.92 9.68
C ASP A 12 8.66 20.85 9.51
N GLU A 13 9.82 21.11 10.14
CA GLU A 13 10.95 20.19 10.11
C GLU A 13 10.66 18.84 10.77
N GLN A 14 9.76 18.81 11.76
CA GLN A 14 9.38 17.57 12.43
C GLN A 14 8.55 16.68 11.49
N LEU A 15 7.59 17.27 10.79
CA LEU A 15 6.81 16.57 9.77
C LEU A 15 7.69 16.07 8.64
N ARG A 16 8.61 16.92 8.16
CA ARG A 16 9.55 16.54 7.10
C ARG A 16 10.38 15.32 7.51
N LYS A 17 10.99 15.39 8.70
CA LYS A 17 11.79 14.27 9.21
C LYS A 17 10.96 13.01 9.37
N ALA A 18 9.78 13.10 9.96
CA ALA A 18 8.90 11.94 10.14
C ALA A 18 8.52 11.27 8.80
N LEU A 19 8.25 12.06 7.77
CA LEU A 19 7.94 11.55 6.42
C LEU A 19 9.16 10.92 5.74
N TYR A 20 10.34 11.53 5.90
CA TYR A 20 11.58 11.02 5.34
C TYR A 20 11.96 9.69 5.98
N ASP A 21 11.89 9.59 7.30
CA ASP A 21 12.14 8.35 8.04
C ASP A 21 11.11 7.27 7.69
N LEU A 22 9.82 7.65 7.62
CA LEU A 22 8.74 6.71 7.33
C LEU A 22 8.87 6.06 5.95
N PHE A 23 9.21 6.83 4.95
CA PHE A 23 9.22 6.40 3.55
C PHE A 23 10.61 6.12 2.99
N GLY A 24 11.68 6.35 3.77
CA GLY A 24 13.06 6.19 3.31
C GLY A 24 13.42 7.17 2.19
N ILE A 25 12.93 8.42 2.29
CA ILE A 25 13.08 9.42 1.22
C ILE A 25 14.55 9.83 1.02
N GLU A 26 15.36 9.84 2.07
CA GLU A 26 16.77 10.24 1.97
C GLU A 26 17.56 9.42 0.96
N GLU A 27 17.30 8.11 0.90
CA GLU A 27 17.94 7.18 -0.06
C GLU A 27 17.51 7.45 -1.51
N MET A 28 16.41 8.16 -1.70
CA MET A 28 15.84 8.44 -3.02
C MET A 28 16.13 9.85 -3.53
N LEU A 29 16.63 10.78 -2.69
CA LEU A 29 16.78 12.19 -3.04
C LEU A 29 17.61 12.43 -4.31
N SER A 30 18.67 11.65 -4.52
CA SER A 30 19.56 11.77 -5.68
C SER A 30 19.07 10.98 -6.91
N LYS A 31 18.04 10.15 -6.77
CA LYS A 31 17.51 9.35 -7.88
C LYS A 31 16.70 10.19 -8.86
N HIS A 32 16.85 9.90 -10.14
CA HIS A 32 15.94 10.43 -11.15
C HIS A 32 14.55 9.79 -10.97
N ILE A 33 13.49 10.60 -11.10
CA ILE A 33 12.11 10.15 -10.89
C ILE A 33 11.72 8.98 -11.78
N ILE A 34 12.28 8.92 -12.99
CA ILE A 34 12.02 7.82 -13.96
C ILE A 34 12.66 6.49 -13.55
N LEU A 35 13.59 6.51 -12.59
CA LEU A 35 14.28 5.32 -12.09
C LEU A 35 13.65 4.78 -10.80
N LEU A 36 12.62 5.46 -10.27
CA LEU A 36 11.91 4.98 -9.11
C LEU A 36 11.06 3.76 -9.46
N SER A 37 11.09 2.75 -8.61
CA SER A 37 10.11 1.68 -8.64
C SER A 37 8.70 2.21 -8.37
N SER A 38 7.66 1.47 -8.70
CA SER A 38 6.27 1.88 -8.43
C SER A 38 6.01 2.16 -6.96
N GLY A 39 6.61 1.37 -6.06
CA GLY A 39 6.52 1.58 -4.61
C GLY A 39 7.25 2.86 -4.15
N GLU A 40 8.47 3.10 -4.64
CA GLU A 40 9.23 4.32 -4.34
C GLU A 40 8.51 5.57 -4.88
N LEU A 41 7.99 5.50 -6.10
CA LEU A 41 7.22 6.61 -6.69
C LEU A 41 5.99 6.95 -5.84
N ARG A 42 5.30 5.95 -5.31
CA ARG A 42 4.13 6.15 -4.43
C ARG A 42 4.53 6.79 -3.10
N LYS A 43 5.59 6.31 -2.46
CA LYS A 43 6.16 6.91 -1.24
C LYS A 43 6.56 8.37 -1.48
N PHE A 44 7.22 8.65 -2.58
CA PHE A 44 7.56 10.01 -3.00
C PHE A 44 6.32 10.90 -3.19
N GLN A 45 5.30 10.42 -3.90
CA GLN A 45 4.05 11.17 -4.13
C GLN A 45 3.34 11.50 -2.82
N LEU A 46 3.22 10.53 -1.90
CA LEU A 46 2.64 10.76 -0.58
C LEU A 46 3.43 11.81 0.21
N THR A 47 4.76 11.69 0.24
CA THR A 47 5.63 12.67 0.91
C THR A 47 5.43 14.05 0.32
N LYS A 48 5.49 14.17 -1.00
CA LYS A 48 5.31 15.47 -1.70
C LYS A 48 3.97 16.11 -1.35
N THR A 49 2.90 15.33 -1.36
CA THR A 49 1.56 15.82 -1.07
C THR A 49 1.42 16.26 0.39
N LEU A 50 1.92 15.48 1.34
CA LEU A 50 1.84 15.81 2.76
C LEU A 50 2.71 17.03 3.12
N LEU A 51 3.89 17.14 2.53
CA LEU A 51 4.77 18.33 2.73
C LEU A 51 4.17 19.63 2.20
N SER A 52 3.27 19.56 1.21
CA SER A 52 2.60 20.76 0.69
C SER A 52 1.55 21.34 1.64
N GLY A 53 1.24 20.66 2.76
CA GLY A 53 0.31 21.13 3.79
C GLY A 53 -1.12 21.30 3.31
N PRO A 54 -1.74 20.28 2.70
CA PRO A 54 -3.10 20.40 2.18
C PRO A 54 -4.11 20.57 3.32
N ARG A 55 -5.20 21.27 3.07
CA ARG A 55 -6.37 21.31 3.99
C ARG A 55 -7.28 20.11 3.82
N VAL A 56 -7.34 19.58 2.60
CA VAL A 56 -8.08 18.37 2.24
C VAL A 56 -7.15 17.43 1.52
N LEU A 57 -7.04 16.22 1.96
CA LEU A 57 -6.24 15.16 1.38
C LEU A 57 -7.16 14.05 0.86
N ILE A 58 -7.17 13.86 -0.45
CA ILE A 58 -7.95 12.79 -1.09
C ILE A 58 -6.96 11.73 -1.60
N MET A 59 -7.15 10.50 -1.19
CA MET A 59 -6.27 9.40 -1.57
C MET A 59 -7.09 8.20 -2.07
N ASP A 60 -6.73 7.72 -3.24
CA ASP A 60 -7.31 6.51 -3.82
C ASP A 60 -6.39 5.31 -3.56
N ASN A 61 -6.91 4.34 -2.83
CA ASN A 61 -6.20 3.12 -2.44
C ASN A 61 -4.75 3.37 -1.96
N PRO A 62 -4.51 4.25 -0.98
CA PRO A 62 -3.17 4.71 -0.62
C PRO A 62 -2.27 3.61 -0.04
N PHE A 63 -2.86 2.51 0.41
CA PHE A 63 -2.14 1.43 1.10
C PHE A 63 -1.66 0.32 0.17
N ILE A 64 -2.08 0.32 -1.10
CA ILE A 64 -1.61 -0.66 -2.09
C ILE A 64 -0.11 -0.44 -2.34
N GLY A 65 0.65 -1.53 -2.31
CA GLY A 65 2.11 -1.51 -2.54
C GLY A 65 2.94 -1.04 -1.33
N LEU A 66 2.30 -0.82 -0.17
CA LEU A 66 3.00 -0.62 1.09
C LEU A 66 3.04 -1.93 1.88
N ASP A 67 4.20 -2.21 2.49
CA ASP A 67 4.32 -3.29 3.47
C ASP A 67 3.50 -2.99 4.74
N ALA A 68 3.23 -4.03 5.55
CA ALA A 68 2.38 -3.92 6.72
C ALA A 68 2.90 -2.89 7.75
N ARG A 69 4.22 -2.78 7.93
CA ARG A 69 4.83 -1.83 8.86
C ARG A 69 4.63 -0.39 8.37
N THR A 70 4.97 -0.12 7.12
CA THR A 70 4.82 1.21 6.50
C THR A 70 3.35 1.64 6.49
N ARG A 71 2.42 0.71 6.23
CA ARG A 71 0.97 0.96 6.30
C ARG A 71 0.55 1.39 7.71
N GLY A 72 0.93 0.64 8.75
CA GLY A 72 0.61 0.97 10.15
C GLY A 72 1.16 2.33 10.58
N LEU A 73 2.40 2.64 10.17
CA LEU A 73 3.00 3.94 10.45
C LEU A 73 2.29 5.09 9.72
N LEU A 74 1.86 4.87 8.47
CA LEU A 74 1.08 5.86 7.73
C LEU A 74 -0.30 6.10 8.37
N HIS A 75 -0.98 5.06 8.84
CA HIS A 75 -2.22 5.20 9.60
C HIS A 75 -2.02 6.08 10.84
N THR A 76 -0.97 5.80 11.61
CA THR A 76 -0.63 6.57 12.83
C THR A 76 -0.31 8.02 12.50
N LEU A 77 0.47 8.26 11.44
CA LEU A 77 0.82 9.62 11.02
C LEU A 77 -0.40 10.42 10.58
N LEU A 78 -1.25 9.84 9.72
CA LEU A 78 -2.47 10.52 9.26
C LEU A 78 -3.43 10.80 10.42
N GLY A 79 -3.59 9.86 11.36
CA GLY A 79 -4.38 10.07 12.56
C GLY A 79 -3.87 11.26 13.38
N LYS A 80 -2.58 11.32 13.66
CA LYS A 80 -1.96 12.45 14.37
C LYS A 80 -2.14 13.77 13.61
N LEU A 81 -1.98 13.76 12.28
CA LEU A 81 -2.17 14.98 11.48
C LEU A 81 -3.61 15.48 11.54
N THR A 82 -4.60 14.59 11.51
CA THR A 82 -6.02 14.98 11.64
C THR A 82 -6.37 15.52 13.04
N GLU A 83 -5.71 15.02 14.09
CA GLU A 83 -5.89 15.49 15.45
C GLU A 83 -5.20 16.85 15.72
N MET A 84 -3.99 17.03 15.20
CA MET A 84 -3.15 18.20 15.46
C MET A 84 -3.43 19.37 14.51
N THR A 85 -4.05 19.12 13.39
CA THR A 85 -4.30 20.11 12.34
C THR A 85 -5.77 20.06 11.88
N ASN A 86 -6.15 21.02 11.04
CA ASN A 86 -7.47 21.00 10.40
C ASN A 86 -7.49 20.19 9.09
N LEU A 87 -6.63 19.17 8.97
CA LEU A 87 -6.56 18.31 7.82
C LEU A 87 -7.81 17.41 7.73
N GLN A 88 -8.54 17.52 6.64
CA GLN A 88 -9.60 16.58 6.28
C GLN A 88 -9.03 15.48 5.38
N VAL A 89 -9.25 14.24 5.75
CA VAL A 89 -8.78 13.09 4.98
C VAL A 89 -9.97 12.34 4.37
N ILE A 90 -9.93 12.15 3.07
CA ILE A 90 -10.90 11.33 2.32
C ILE A 90 -10.12 10.17 1.71
N LEU A 91 -10.49 8.95 2.10
CA LEU A 91 -9.91 7.72 1.58
C LEU A 91 -10.92 7.02 0.68
N VAL A 92 -10.51 6.69 -0.52
CA VAL A 92 -11.23 5.76 -1.37
C VAL A 92 -10.56 4.41 -1.21
N LEU A 93 -11.28 3.42 -0.71
CA LEU A 93 -10.76 2.10 -0.40
C LEU A 93 -11.58 1.04 -1.13
N SER A 94 -10.88 0.14 -1.82
CA SER A 94 -11.51 -1.04 -2.44
C SER A 94 -11.65 -2.22 -1.47
N LYS A 95 -10.92 -2.18 -0.35
CA LYS A 95 -10.96 -3.19 0.71
C LYS A 95 -11.35 -2.55 2.03
N THR A 96 -12.37 -3.10 2.64
CA THR A 96 -12.93 -2.60 3.89
C THR A 96 -12.08 -2.93 5.12
N ASP A 97 -11.16 -3.90 5.00
CA ASP A 97 -10.25 -4.27 6.10
C ASP A 97 -9.13 -3.25 6.33
N ASP A 98 -8.94 -2.34 5.39
CA ASP A 98 -7.92 -1.30 5.45
C ASP A 98 -8.44 0.05 6.00
N ILE A 99 -9.65 0.10 6.57
CA ILE A 99 -10.19 1.34 7.12
C ILE A 99 -9.43 1.73 8.39
N PRO A 100 -8.70 2.87 8.40
CA PRO A 100 -7.98 3.32 9.58
C PRO A 100 -8.92 3.74 10.72
N THR A 101 -8.48 3.55 11.95
CA THR A 101 -9.27 3.85 13.17
C THR A 101 -9.58 5.34 13.35
N PHE A 102 -8.82 6.24 12.74
CA PHE A 102 -9.06 7.68 12.79
C PHE A 102 -10.20 8.15 11.88
N ILE A 103 -10.69 7.29 10.97
CA ILE A 103 -11.82 7.60 10.10
C ILE A 103 -13.10 7.68 10.93
N THR A 104 -13.83 8.76 10.79
CA THR A 104 -15.05 9.01 11.57
C THR A 104 -16.32 8.57 10.86
N HIS A 105 -16.35 8.68 9.54
CA HIS A 105 -17.52 8.39 8.72
C HIS A 105 -17.15 7.60 7.46
N VAL A 106 -18.13 6.87 6.96
CA VAL A 106 -18.04 6.07 5.74
C VAL A 106 -19.20 6.43 4.82
N ILE A 107 -18.93 6.43 3.53
CA ILE A 107 -19.94 6.47 2.46
C ILE A 107 -19.78 5.17 1.69
N PRO A 108 -20.63 4.15 1.92
CA PRO A 108 -20.57 2.91 1.15
C PRO A 108 -20.91 3.18 -0.32
N VAL A 109 -20.19 2.51 -1.22
CA VAL A 109 -20.43 2.57 -2.66
C VAL A 109 -20.69 1.16 -3.15
N GLU A 110 -21.91 0.88 -3.55
CA GLU A 110 -22.36 -0.42 -4.03
C GLU A 110 -23.07 -0.24 -5.37
N ASP A 111 -22.84 -1.14 -6.31
CA ASP A 111 -23.45 -1.12 -7.64
C ASP A 111 -23.39 0.26 -8.33
N ARG A 112 -22.30 0.98 -8.16
CA ARG A 112 -22.08 2.34 -8.70
C ARG A 112 -23.00 3.42 -8.09
N HIS A 113 -23.60 3.14 -6.94
CA HIS A 113 -24.39 4.11 -6.19
C HIS A 113 -23.70 4.45 -4.87
N CYS A 114 -23.66 5.75 -4.54
CA CYS A 114 -23.20 6.22 -3.24
C CYS A 114 -24.35 6.13 -2.24
N GLY A 115 -24.10 5.41 -1.15
CA GLY A 115 -25.01 5.34 -0.01
C GLY A 115 -24.98 6.62 0.85
N PRO A 116 -25.73 6.66 1.94
CA PRO A 116 -25.70 7.76 2.89
C PRO A 116 -24.36 7.81 3.63
N LYS A 117 -23.98 9.02 4.06
CA LYS A 117 -22.87 9.18 4.99
C LYS A 117 -23.29 8.69 6.38
N ILE A 118 -22.64 7.64 6.87
CA ILE A 118 -22.89 7.03 8.17
C ILE A 118 -21.62 7.05 9.03
N THR A 119 -21.74 6.86 10.32
CA THR A 119 -20.56 6.73 11.19
C THR A 119 -19.81 5.43 10.93
N LEU A 120 -18.53 5.41 11.23
CA LEU A 120 -17.74 4.16 11.12
C LEU A 120 -18.32 3.06 12.01
N GLN A 121 -18.84 3.40 13.20
CA GLN A 121 -19.44 2.42 14.10
C GLN A 121 -20.71 1.79 13.50
N GLU A 122 -21.60 2.60 12.94
CA GLU A 122 -22.80 2.11 12.23
C GLU A 122 -22.41 1.23 11.05
N TYR A 123 -21.42 1.65 10.26
CA TYR A 123 -20.93 0.86 9.13
C TYR A 123 -20.41 -0.51 9.57
N LEU A 124 -19.58 -0.58 10.61
CA LEU A 124 -19.01 -1.83 11.13
C LEU A 124 -20.07 -2.74 11.78
N ALA A 125 -21.11 -2.16 12.39
CA ALA A 125 -22.20 -2.92 13.00
C ALA A 125 -23.11 -3.61 11.95
N HIS A 126 -23.27 -3.02 10.78
CA HIS A 126 -24.11 -3.55 9.69
C HIS A 126 -23.31 -4.34 8.63
N ARG A 127 -21.97 -4.37 8.79
CA ARG A 127 -21.11 -5.08 7.85
C ARG A 127 -21.25 -6.58 8.05
N GLU A 128 -21.82 -7.27 7.06
CA GLU A 128 -21.65 -8.72 6.98
C GLU A 128 -20.18 -9.05 6.69
N PRO A 129 -19.59 -10.03 7.41
CA PRO A 129 -18.25 -10.49 7.09
C PRO A 129 -18.23 -10.96 5.63
N ASP A 130 -17.29 -10.42 4.82
CA ASP A 130 -17.14 -10.84 3.43
C ASP A 130 -16.91 -12.36 3.37
N PRO A 131 -17.87 -13.15 2.86
CA PRO A 131 -17.75 -14.60 2.85
C PRO A 131 -16.55 -15.10 2.03
N ALA A 132 -15.99 -14.26 1.16
CA ALA A 132 -14.79 -14.59 0.40
C ALA A 132 -13.51 -14.57 1.27
N HIS A 133 -13.54 -13.93 2.42
CA HIS A 133 -12.37 -13.79 3.32
C HIS A 133 -12.50 -14.68 4.57
N VAL A 134 -13.67 -15.24 4.84
CA VAL A 134 -13.86 -16.21 5.92
C VAL A 134 -13.62 -17.59 5.36
N LEU A 135 -12.44 -18.14 5.62
CA LEU A 135 -12.21 -19.57 5.42
C LEU A 135 -13.19 -20.30 6.32
N SER A 136 -14.14 -21.06 5.72
CA SER A 136 -14.97 -21.96 6.52
C SER A 136 -14.07 -22.88 7.37
N ASP A 137 -14.53 -23.23 8.57
CA ASP A 137 -13.77 -24.12 9.47
C ASP A 137 -13.31 -25.39 8.78
N GLU A 138 -14.13 -25.95 7.87
CA GLU A 138 -13.76 -27.09 7.05
C GLU A 138 -12.59 -26.80 6.08
N LYS A 139 -12.59 -25.64 5.44
CA LYS A 139 -11.47 -25.24 4.55
C LYS A 139 -10.21 -24.96 5.35
N ARG A 140 -10.36 -24.33 6.52
CA ARG A 140 -9.25 -24.08 7.44
C ARG A 140 -8.64 -25.39 7.92
N GLN A 141 -9.50 -26.36 8.34
CA GLN A 141 -9.05 -27.66 8.78
C GLN A 141 -8.37 -28.43 7.65
N ARG A 142 -8.93 -28.40 6.43
CA ARG A 142 -8.30 -29.02 5.25
C ARG A 142 -6.90 -28.44 4.95
N ILE A 143 -6.69 -27.15 5.16
CA ILE A 143 -5.37 -26.51 4.97
C ILE A 143 -4.41 -26.97 6.06
N LEU A 144 -4.88 -27.07 7.31
CA LEU A 144 -4.07 -27.54 8.44
C LEU A 144 -3.73 -29.04 8.35
N ASP A 145 -4.62 -29.83 7.75
CA ASP A 145 -4.46 -31.27 7.55
C ASP A 145 -3.65 -31.59 6.27
N LEU A 146 -3.30 -30.59 5.46
CA LEU A 146 -2.38 -30.80 4.34
C LEU A 146 -1.09 -31.40 4.89
N PRO A 147 -0.63 -32.57 4.37
CA PRO A 147 0.64 -33.12 4.80
C PRO A 147 1.71 -32.05 4.58
N TYR A 148 2.42 -31.73 5.63
CA TYR A 148 3.68 -31.00 5.47
C TYR A 148 4.46 -31.78 4.42
N ALA A 149 4.76 -31.13 3.31
CA ALA A 149 5.66 -31.70 2.35
C ALA A 149 7.01 -31.83 3.06
N ASP A 150 7.20 -32.96 3.70
CA ASP A 150 8.55 -33.33 4.13
C ASP A 150 9.41 -33.21 2.89
N ASN A 151 10.33 -32.30 2.93
CA ASN A 151 11.43 -31.99 2.01
C ASN A 151 11.80 -33.07 0.97
N LEU A 152 10.83 -33.58 0.25
CA LEU A 152 11.02 -34.62 -0.78
C LEU A 152 11.55 -34.06 -2.10
N PHE A 153 11.65 -32.72 -2.19
CA PHE A 153 12.27 -32.06 -3.32
C PHE A 153 13.66 -31.58 -2.95
N HIS A 154 14.60 -32.52 -2.77
CA HIS A 154 16.02 -32.24 -2.90
C HIS A 154 16.33 -32.05 -4.40
N THR A 155 15.85 -30.98 -4.99
CA THR A 155 16.35 -30.52 -6.26
C THR A 155 17.52 -29.57 -5.95
N GLU A 156 18.67 -29.81 -6.59
CA GLU A 156 19.81 -28.87 -6.53
C GLU A 156 19.42 -27.46 -6.95
N HIS A 157 18.30 -27.31 -7.65
CA HIS A 157 17.80 -26.06 -8.18
C HIS A 157 16.33 -25.90 -7.87
N ILE A 158 15.94 -24.78 -7.26
CA ILE A 158 14.53 -24.39 -7.03
C ILE A 158 13.88 -23.94 -8.33
N VAL A 159 14.65 -23.31 -9.20
CA VAL A 159 14.21 -22.85 -10.52
C VAL A 159 15.32 -23.08 -11.52
N ASP A 160 15.03 -23.82 -12.60
CA ASP A 160 15.94 -23.96 -13.75
C ASP A 160 15.33 -23.21 -14.95
N LEU A 161 15.94 -22.10 -15.32
CA LEU A 161 15.56 -21.28 -16.46
C LEU A 161 16.58 -21.47 -17.58
N ASN A 162 16.24 -22.28 -18.60
CA ASN A 162 17.11 -22.51 -19.74
C ASN A 162 16.60 -21.77 -20.97
N LYS A 163 17.40 -20.85 -21.52
CA LYS A 163 17.11 -20.07 -22.73
C LYS A 163 15.76 -19.38 -22.75
N VAL A 164 15.34 -18.82 -21.58
CA VAL A 164 14.09 -18.08 -21.47
C VAL A 164 14.27 -16.68 -22.04
N SER A 165 13.38 -16.27 -22.92
CA SER A 165 13.29 -14.91 -23.41
C SER A 165 11.99 -14.27 -22.93
N ILE A 166 12.07 -13.04 -22.43
CA ILE A 166 10.91 -12.26 -22.01
C ILE A 166 10.64 -11.20 -23.07
N ARG A 167 9.42 -11.19 -23.59
CA ARG A 167 8.97 -10.20 -24.59
C ARG A 167 7.81 -9.39 -24.03
N TYR A 168 7.81 -8.10 -24.35
CA TYR A 168 6.68 -7.23 -24.13
C TYR A 168 6.22 -6.66 -25.47
N GLY A 169 5.11 -7.17 -26.00
CA GLY A 169 4.72 -6.95 -27.39
C GLY A 169 5.77 -7.55 -28.35
N GLU A 170 6.22 -6.75 -29.32
CA GLU A 170 7.27 -7.18 -30.27
C GLU A 170 8.69 -6.98 -29.75
N ARG A 171 8.86 -6.31 -28.61
CA ARG A 171 10.17 -5.99 -28.03
C ARG A 171 10.63 -7.07 -27.07
N GLU A 172 11.79 -7.69 -27.36
CA GLU A 172 12.47 -8.57 -26.41
C GLU A 172 13.11 -7.74 -25.30
N ILE A 173 12.75 -8.02 -24.03
CA ILE A 173 13.19 -7.24 -22.87
C ILE A 173 14.41 -7.87 -22.20
N GLY A 174 14.60 -9.17 -22.35
CA GLY A 174 15.75 -9.86 -21.79
C GLY A 174 15.82 -11.34 -22.15
N ARG A 175 17.01 -11.88 -22.03
CA ARG A 175 17.30 -13.32 -22.07
C ARG A 175 17.95 -13.71 -20.76
N ALA A 176 17.45 -14.73 -20.10
CA ALA A 176 18.06 -15.26 -18.90
C ALA A 176 18.27 -16.76 -19.04
N SER A 177 19.44 -17.22 -18.60
CA SER A 177 19.67 -18.59 -18.21
C SER A 177 20.30 -18.55 -16.84
N CYS A 178 19.56 -18.97 -15.82
CA CYS A 178 20.06 -19.09 -14.44
C CYS A 178 19.92 -20.53 -14.02
N ARG A 179 20.98 -21.03 -13.37
CA ARG A 179 20.95 -22.23 -12.55
C ARG A 179 21.27 -21.77 -11.14
N GLU A 180 20.32 -21.75 -10.26
CA GLU A 180 20.48 -21.61 -8.81
C GLU A 180 19.74 -22.73 -8.10
#